data_fe58bd00b5d738b1de95440bcc7930b0
#
_entry.id   fe58bd00b5d738b1de95440bcc7930b0
#
_cell.length_a   1.000
_cell.length_b   1.000
_cell.length_c   1.000
_cell.angle_alpha   90.00
_cell.angle_beta   90.00
_cell.angle_gamma   90.00
#
_symmetry.space_group_name_H-M   'P 1'
#
loop_
_entity.id
_entity.type
_entity.pdbx_description
1 polymer ?
#
loop_
_entity_poly.entity_id
_entity_poly.type
_entity_poly.pdbx_seq_one_letter_code
_entity_poly.pdbx_strand_id
1 'polypeptide(L)'
;VAIIADELETALEEGITFDGAAIEGFARRDESDMIAVPDANTFTLLPFGSAEGAVARMFCDIATPGGKPCDTDPRQILKNQLKIAAGMGYNFYVGPEVKY
;
A
#
# COMPACT_ATOMS: atom_id res chain seq x y z
N VAL A 1 9.26 0.99 1.72
CA VAL A 1 10.00 -0.29 1.90
C VAL A 1 10.58 -0.73 0.56
N ALA A 2 11.84 -1.12 0.56
CA ALA A 2 12.51 -1.59 -0.64
C ALA A 2 12.83 -3.09 -0.51
N ILE A 3 12.66 -3.82 -1.62
CA ILE A 3 13.00 -5.24 -1.70
C ILE A 3 13.77 -5.52 -3.00
N ILE A 4 14.46 -6.63 -3.06
CA ILE A 4 15.09 -7.11 -4.28
C ILE A 4 14.11 -7.99 -5.07
N ALA A 5 14.37 -8.16 -6.37
CA ALA A 5 13.47 -8.90 -7.25
C ALA A 5 13.21 -10.34 -6.78
N ASP A 6 14.20 -10.99 -6.18
CA ASP A 6 14.06 -12.37 -5.68
C ASP A 6 13.05 -12.51 -4.54
N GLU A 7 12.73 -11.42 -3.85
CA GLU A 7 11.77 -11.39 -2.74
C GLU A 7 10.35 -11.06 -3.20
N LEU A 8 10.16 -10.72 -4.46
CA LEU A 8 8.87 -10.22 -4.96
C LEU A 8 7.74 -11.22 -4.80
N GLU A 9 7.96 -12.48 -5.16
CA GLU A 9 6.94 -13.52 -5.07
C GLU A 9 6.47 -13.72 -3.63
N THR A 10 7.39 -13.81 -2.69
CA THR A 10 7.08 -13.93 -1.27
C THR A 10 6.35 -12.69 -0.77
N ALA A 11 6.78 -11.50 -1.19
CA ALA A 11 6.13 -10.25 -0.81
C ALA A 11 4.68 -10.16 -1.30
N LEU A 12 4.40 -10.64 -2.50
CA LEU A 12 3.03 -10.68 -3.04
C LEU A 12 2.15 -11.68 -2.30
N GLU A 13 2.69 -12.79 -1.84
CA GLU A 13 1.94 -13.84 -1.14
C GLU A 13 1.77 -13.55 0.36
N GLU A 14 2.82 -13.11 1.02
CA GLU A 14 2.87 -12.99 2.48
C GLU A 14 2.89 -11.55 2.99
N GLY A 15 3.15 -10.59 2.12
CA GLY A 15 3.35 -9.22 2.51
C GLY A 15 4.75 -8.95 3.06
N ILE A 16 4.98 -7.71 3.46
CA ILE A 16 6.27 -7.24 3.98
C ILE A 16 6.03 -6.60 5.34
N THR A 17 6.70 -7.12 6.37
CA THR A 17 6.60 -6.55 7.72
C THR A 17 7.39 -5.24 7.81
N PHE A 18 6.79 -4.24 8.44
CA PHE A 18 7.45 -2.96 8.69
C PHE A 18 7.01 -2.39 10.04
N ASP A 19 7.76 -1.40 10.53
CA ASP A 19 7.45 -0.72 11.80
C ASP A 19 6.51 0.46 11.56
N GLY A 20 5.22 0.28 11.84
CA GLY A 20 4.21 1.32 11.70
C GLY A 20 4.36 2.47 12.70
N ALA A 21 5.05 2.25 13.82
CA ALA A 21 5.28 3.30 14.81
C ALA A 21 6.26 4.37 14.32
N ALA A 22 7.02 4.09 13.26
CA ALA A 22 7.88 5.08 12.62
C ALA A 22 7.08 6.19 11.93
N ILE A 23 5.78 5.97 11.70
CA ILE A 23 4.88 6.93 11.06
C ILE A 23 4.01 7.56 12.14
N GLU A 24 4.20 8.86 12.39
CA GLU A 24 3.49 9.59 13.44
C GLU A 24 1.97 9.50 13.24
N GLY A 25 1.26 9.15 14.32
CA GLY A 25 -0.18 9.07 14.31
C GLY A 25 -0.76 7.84 13.63
N PHE A 26 0.09 6.95 13.08
CA PHE A 26 -0.37 5.79 12.33
C PHE A 26 -0.60 4.58 13.23
N ALA A 27 0.36 4.27 14.12
CA ALA A 27 0.27 3.15 15.04
C ALA A 27 0.88 3.49 16.39
N ARG A 28 0.43 2.80 17.44
CA ARG A 28 1.02 2.90 18.77
C ARG A 28 2.33 2.10 18.81
N ARG A 29 3.20 2.42 19.79
CA ARG A 29 4.46 1.69 19.99
C ARG A 29 4.28 0.19 20.23
N ASP A 30 3.24 -0.18 20.95
CA ASP A 30 2.90 -1.57 21.28
C ASP A 30 2.21 -2.29 20.09
N GLU A 31 1.79 -1.53 19.07
CA GLU A 31 1.13 -2.05 17.87
C GLU A 31 1.95 -1.70 16.62
N SER A 32 3.28 -1.66 16.76
CA SER A 32 4.17 -1.16 15.72
C SER A 32 4.33 -2.09 14.51
N ASP A 33 4.18 -3.39 14.72
CA ASP A 33 4.37 -4.35 13.62
C ASP A 33 3.16 -4.32 12.69
N MET A 34 3.42 -3.95 11.46
CA MET A 34 2.42 -3.88 10.40
C MET A 34 2.89 -4.67 9.19
N ILE A 35 1.96 -5.05 8.33
CA ILE A 35 2.25 -5.78 7.10
C ILE A 35 1.83 -4.93 5.91
N ALA A 36 2.78 -4.68 5.00
CA ALA A 36 2.49 -4.06 3.71
C ALA A 36 2.18 -5.15 2.69
N VAL A 37 0.99 -5.12 2.11
CA VAL A 37 0.52 -6.08 1.12
C VAL A 37 0.53 -5.40 -0.25
N PRO A 38 1.49 -5.73 -1.13
CA PRO A 38 1.58 -5.07 -2.44
C PRO A 38 0.35 -5.34 -3.29
N ASP A 39 -0.12 -4.31 -3.96
CA ASP A 39 -1.18 -4.41 -4.95
C ASP A 39 -0.54 -4.55 -6.34
N ALA A 40 -0.56 -5.76 -6.88
CA ALA A 40 0.07 -6.07 -8.16
C ALA A 40 -0.49 -5.25 -9.34
N ASN A 41 -1.73 -4.80 -9.23
CA ASN A 41 -2.36 -3.95 -10.26
C ASN A 41 -1.72 -2.56 -10.35
N THR A 42 -0.95 -2.17 -9.35
CA THR A 42 -0.26 -0.87 -9.30
C THR A 42 1.21 -0.96 -9.71
N PHE A 43 1.67 -2.12 -10.16
CA PHE A 43 3.05 -2.30 -10.62
C PHE A 43 3.37 -1.31 -11.73
N THR A 44 4.42 -0.54 -11.54
CA THR A 44 4.84 0.47 -12.51
C THR A 44 6.36 0.55 -12.56
N LEU A 45 6.93 0.43 -13.75
CA LEU A 45 8.35 0.71 -13.95
C LEU A 45 8.58 2.21 -13.85
N LEU A 46 9.56 2.60 -13.05
CA LEU A 46 9.93 4.00 -12.92
C LEU A 46 10.75 4.45 -14.13
N PRO A 47 10.65 5.72 -14.55
CA PRO A 47 11.40 6.24 -15.70
C PRO A 47 12.90 6.36 -15.43
N PHE A 48 13.33 6.13 -14.20
CA PHE A 48 14.73 6.13 -13.79
C PHE A 48 15.04 4.79 -13.10
N GLY A 49 16.27 4.34 -13.22
CA GLY A 49 16.75 3.14 -12.55
C GLY A 49 17.77 3.47 -11.48
N SER A 50 18.35 2.43 -10.91
CA SER A 50 19.50 2.51 -10.03
C SER A 50 20.75 2.00 -10.74
N ALA A 51 21.92 2.09 -10.09
CA ALA A 51 23.15 1.49 -10.58
C ALA A 51 23.03 -0.03 -10.77
N GLU A 52 22.06 -0.66 -10.10
CA GLU A 52 21.82 -2.10 -10.14
C GLU A 52 20.78 -2.52 -11.20
N GLY A 53 20.15 -1.57 -11.90
CA GLY A 53 19.21 -1.84 -12.97
C GLY A 53 17.89 -1.09 -12.84
N ALA A 54 16.84 -1.66 -13.43
CA ALA A 54 15.52 -1.06 -13.44
C ALA A 54 14.88 -1.09 -12.05
N VAL A 55 14.08 -0.07 -11.77
CA VAL A 55 13.34 0.06 -10.51
C VAL A 55 11.85 0.11 -10.84
N ALA A 56 11.05 -0.63 -10.08
CA ALA A 56 9.60 -0.60 -10.17
C ALA A 56 9.01 -0.26 -8.80
N ARG A 57 7.77 0.21 -8.80
CA ARG A 57 7.02 0.47 -7.57
C ARG A 57 5.66 -0.22 -7.60
N MET A 58 5.14 -0.50 -6.43
CA MET A 58 3.76 -0.88 -6.21
C MET A 58 3.23 -0.15 -4.98
N PHE A 59 1.96 0.20 -4.99
CA PHE A 59 1.30 0.63 -3.77
C PHE A 59 0.90 -0.58 -2.93
N CYS A 60 0.84 -0.40 -1.63
CA CYS A 60 0.50 -1.47 -0.71
C CYS A 60 -0.73 -1.11 0.13
N ASP A 61 -1.56 -2.08 0.41
CA ASP A 61 -2.51 -2.00 1.49
C ASP A 61 -1.81 -2.37 2.79
N ILE A 62 -2.26 -1.83 3.91
CA ILE A 62 -1.67 -2.11 5.21
C ILE A 62 -2.58 -3.04 6.01
N ALA A 63 -2.01 -4.08 6.58
CA ALA A 63 -2.70 -5.02 7.43
C ALA A 63 -2.00 -5.13 8.80
N THR A 64 -2.76 -5.55 9.79
CA THR A 64 -2.21 -5.91 11.10
C THR A 64 -1.58 -7.32 11.02
N PRO A 65 -0.74 -7.71 11.99
CA PRO A 65 -0.12 -9.05 11.98
C PRO A 65 -1.13 -10.20 11.92
N GLY A 66 -2.37 -9.98 12.37
CA GLY A 66 -3.45 -10.96 12.26
C GLY A 66 -4.10 -11.06 10.87
N GLY A 67 -3.61 -10.29 9.90
CA GLY A 67 -4.13 -10.29 8.54
C GLY A 67 -5.36 -9.42 8.30
N LYS A 68 -5.81 -8.67 9.30
CA LYS A 68 -6.94 -7.76 9.16
C LYS A 68 -6.51 -6.44 8.52
N PRO A 69 -7.33 -5.84 7.65
CA PRO A 69 -7.04 -4.50 7.14
C PRO A 69 -6.86 -3.50 8.28
N CYS A 70 -5.89 -2.61 8.13
CA CYS A 70 -5.62 -1.56 9.10
C CYS A 70 -6.60 -0.40 8.91
N ASP A 71 -7.37 -0.06 9.94
CA ASP A 71 -8.40 0.99 9.86
C ASP A 71 -7.84 2.38 9.59
N THR A 72 -6.58 2.61 9.92
CA THR A 72 -5.91 3.90 9.71
C THR A 72 -5.19 3.99 8.37
N ASP A 73 -5.19 2.93 7.57
CA ASP A 73 -4.62 2.95 6.23
C ASP A 73 -5.47 3.84 5.31
N PRO A 74 -4.92 4.94 4.75
CA PRO A 74 -5.67 5.82 3.85
C PRO A 74 -6.28 5.09 2.65
N ARG A 75 -5.59 4.11 2.09
CA ARG A 75 -6.13 3.30 1.00
C ARG A 75 -7.34 2.50 1.44
N GLN A 76 -7.33 1.95 2.65
CA GLN A 76 -8.46 1.19 3.17
C GLN A 76 -9.67 2.09 3.42
N ILE A 77 -9.44 3.31 3.91
CA ILE A 77 -10.51 4.29 4.08
C ILE A 77 -11.18 4.60 2.75
N LEU A 78 -10.38 4.86 1.72
CA LEU A 78 -10.90 5.10 0.37
C LEU A 78 -11.66 3.88 -0.18
N LYS A 79 -11.11 2.69 -0.05
CA LYS A 79 -11.76 1.44 -0.50
C LYS A 79 -13.10 1.24 0.16
N ASN A 80 -13.22 1.51 1.47
CA ASN A 80 -14.47 1.40 2.21
C ASN A 80 -15.51 2.36 1.66
N GLN A 81 -15.14 3.60 1.36
CA GLN A 81 -16.06 4.60 0.81
C GLN A 81 -16.48 4.25 -0.63
N LEU A 82 -15.57 3.78 -1.45
CA LEU A 82 -15.89 3.32 -2.80
C LEU A 82 -16.84 2.13 -2.78
N LYS A 83 -16.69 1.23 -1.83
CA LYS A 83 -17.59 0.10 -1.65
C LYS A 83 -19.00 0.56 -1.26
N ILE A 84 -19.11 1.53 -0.37
CA ILE A 84 -20.40 2.12 0.02
C ILE A 84 -21.05 2.79 -1.19
N ALA A 85 -20.30 3.58 -1.95
CA ALA A 85 -20.83 4.25 -3.14
C ALA A 85 -21.31 3.24 -4.20
N ALA A 86 -20.55 2.17 -4.41
CA ALA A 86 -20.94 1.10 -5.35
C ALA A 86 -22.24 0.41 -4.90
N GLY A 87 -22.41 0.18 -3.60
CA GLY A 87 -23.64 -0.38 -3.03
C GLY A 87 -24.86 0.54 -3.23
N MET A 88 -24.62 1.84 -3.41
CA MET A 88 -25.66 2.82 -3.73
C MET A 88 -25.86 3.01 -5.24
N GLY A 89 -25.13 2.28 -6.07
CA GLY A 89 -25.23 2.36 -7.52
C GLY A 89 -24.36 3.43 -8.16
N TYR A 90 -23.39 4.00 -7.45
CA TYR A 90 -22.52 5.06 -7.97
C TYR A 90 -21.13 4.53 -8.32
N ASN A 91 -20.58 5.09 -9.41
CA ASN A 91 -19.15 4.98 -9.75
C ASN A 91 -18.52 6.35 -9.51
N PHE A 92 -17.35 6.35 -8.90
CA PHE A 92 -16.64 7.58 -8.54
C PHE A 92 -15.40 7.75 -9.40
N TYR A 93 -15.29 8.91 -10.06
CA TYR A 93 -14.14 9.26 -10.89
C TYR A 93 -13.50 10.54 -10.39
N VAL A 94 -12.19 10.65 -10.54
CA VAL A 94 -11.45 11.85 -10.17
C VAL A 94 -10.55 12.30 -11.33
N GLY A 95 -10.29 13.59 -11.40
CA GLY A 95 -9.35 14.18 -12.34
C GLY A 95 -8.33 15.03 -11.59
N PRO A 96 -7.28 14.43 -11.05
CA PRO A 96 -6.31 15.18 -10.26
C PRO A 96 -5.49 16.15 -11.11
N GLU A 97 -5.20 17.31 -10.56
CA GLU A 97 -4.29 18.30 -11.14
C GLU A 97 -3.22 18.67 -10.12
N VAL A 98 -1.97 18.60 -10.53
CA VAL A 98 -0.84 19.05 -9.69
C VAL A 98 -0.41 20.43 -10.17
N LYS A 99 -0.40 21.40 -9.25
CA LYS A 99 0.00 22.79 -9.53
C LYS A 99 1.26 23.12 -8.72
N TYR A 100 2.19 23.76 -9.40
CA TYR A 100 3.47 24.16 -8.79
C TYR A 100 3.45 25.62 -8.39
#